data_c9fc9e0cc4e97171e37ce61cb82772c4
#
_entry.id   c9fc9e0cc4e97171e37ce61cb82772c4
#
_cell.length_a   1.000
_cell.length_b   1.000
_cell.length_c   1.000
_cell.angle_alpha   90.00
_cell.angle_beta   90.00
_cell.angle_gamma   90.00
#
_symmetry.space_group_name_H-M   'P 1'
#
loop_
_entity.id
_entity.type
_entity.pdbx_description
1 polymer ?
#
loop_
_entity_poly.entity_id
_entity_poly.type
_entity_poly.pdbx_seq_one_letter_code
_entity_poly.pdbx_strand_id
1 'polypeptide(L)'
;ATGQETRAQLAGCGDALTFLGAPAVLSVGTLFQAALLPGLFLAFLYGLYAFGFALLRPASAPPVQMAGEAGEVVTRNEALTWYLAAPLGLIAAIVIGFSAGVIGNQTISVSDYAERADGPSLRTNVSEQCQASMIELHGQEQWDEAVAQRAAMTEAGDTGEVVELTEEERAAALIEARDNVAPIGAGVATVFTLLGLILILARGVSPSSVPLPLIVGGLGVVLAFLFDVMFISPLTGAGATFLILAIPMIMTMYGVTIAMGRLSQNELLRVVFPPLVLIVAVLGSILGGITNPTPAAALGAAGAIMLAAYRKLKEEQGAAKIVIWASLALVIMILLGVNFDLRITRDSIPFEDWVAYVLAQIAYHFAFFGLLYSCWVLFRTNILGPVVRETAKVTSMVFTILIGSQLLNLVLISFGGEHYIQQFLRSFDNETIVFLVVMLILFVLGFVLDFLEIIYIVVPIVGPVIYGGTLDPAWVTIMIAINLQTSFLTPPFGFALFYLRGVAPKEVTTGHIYRGVMPFVGIQVLGLALLWFFPGIVTILPDLIQN
;
A
#
# COMPACT_ATOMS: atom_id res chain seq x y z
N ALA A 1 -16.42 3.15 -12.51
CA ALA A 1 -16.98 2.43 -13.67
C ALA A 1 -18.33 3.00 -14.06
N THR A 2 -19.38 2.88 -13.24
CA THR A 2 -20.76 3.26 -13.59
C THR A 2 -20.90 4.73 -14.03
N GLY A 3 -20.24 5.69 -13.39
CA GLY A 3 -20.29 7.11 -13.76
C GLY A 3 -19.67 7.37 -15.14
N GLN A 4 -18.51 6.77 -15.41
CA GLN A 4 -17.82 6.91 -16.70
C GLN A 4 -18.57 6.17 -17.82
N GLU A 5 -19.18 5.02 -17.52
CA GLU A 5 -20.08 4.34 -18.47
C GLU A 5 -21.30 5.21 -18.84
N THR A 6 -21.91 5.85 -17.84
CA THR A 6 -23.02 6.79 -18.08
C THR A 6 -22.58 7.98 -18.93
N ARG A 7 -21.39 8.52 -18.67
CA ARG A 7 -20.80 9.61 -19.46
C ARG A 7 -20.54 9.20 -20.90
N ALA A 8 -19.96 8.01 -21.11
CA ALA A 8 -19.73 7.47 -22.45
C ALA A 8 -21.04 7.27 -23.23
N GLN A 9 -22.07 6.75 -22.58
CA GLN A 9 -23.40 6.59 -23.19
C GLN A 9 -24.02 7.94 -23.58
N LEU A 10 -23.93 8.95 -22.71
CA LEU A 10 -24.41 10.32 -23.01
C LEU A 10 -23.62 10.98 -24.15
N ALA A 11 -22.32 10.66 -24.26
CA ALA A 11 -21.46 11.09 -25.35
C ALA A 11 -21.74 10.35 -26.69
N GLY A 12 -22.64 9.35 -26.69
CA GLY A 12 -22.94 8.54 -27.87
C GLY A 12 -21.91 7.44 -28.13
N CYS A 13 -21.00 7.19 -27.18
CA CYS A 13 -20.04 6.10 -27.22
C CYS A 13 -20.62 4.85 -26.56
N GLY A 14 -20.28 3.66 -27.07
CA GLY A 14 -20.86 2.40 -26.59
C GLY A 14 -20.44 2.04 -25.16
N ASP A 15 -19.20 2.35 -24.79
CA ASP A 15 -18.61 2.04 -23.49
C ASP A 15 -17.57 3.09 -23.07
N ALA A 16 -17.24 3.08 -21.77
CA ALA A 16 -16.28 4.02 -21.19
C ALA A 16 -14.86 3.80 -21.72
N LEU A 17 -14.48 2.58 -22.08
CA LEU A 17 -13.17 2.27 -22.65
C LEU A 17 -13.00 2.95 -24.02
N THR A 18 -14.04 2.90 -24.85
CA THR A 18 -14.07 3.59 -26.15
C THR A 18 -13.97 5.10 -25.98
N PHE A 19 -14.70 5.66 -25.02
CA PHE A 19 -14.75 7.11 -24.79
C PHE A 19 -13.48 7.68 -24.16
N LEU A 20 -12.89 6.97 -23.20
CA LEU A 20 -11.71 7.42 -22.45
C LEU A 20 -10.37 6.98 -23.05
N GLY A 21 -10.37 6.01 -23.96
CA GLY A 21 -9.13 5.37 -24.44
C GLY A 21 -8.44 4.49 -23.40
N ALA A 22 -8.98 4.43 -22.17
CA ALA A 22 -8.42 3.70 -21.05
C ALA A 22 -9.51 3.01 -20.20
N PRO A 23 -9.21 1.93 -19.47
CA PRO A 23 -10.18 1.27 -18.61
C PRO A 23 -10.75 2.21 -17.54
N ALA A 24 -12.10 2.31 -17.47
CA ALA A 24 -12.80 3.13 -16.48
C ALA A 24 -12.76 2.57 -15.06
N VAL A 25 -12.12 1.42 -14.84
CA VAL A 25 -12.05 0.74 -13.55
C VAL A 25 -10.69 0.97 -12.92
N LEU A 26 -10.68 1.70 -11.83
CA LEU A 26 -9.48 1.81 -10.99
C LEU A 26 -9.19 0.48 -10.30
N SER A 27 -7.96 0.01 -10.37
CA SER A 27 -7.55 -1.16 -9.60
C SER A 27 -7.53 -0.83 -8.10
N VAL A 28 -7.76 -1.83 -7.26
CA VAL A 28 -7.65 -1.65 -5.81
C VAL A 28 -6.22 -1.26 -5.43
N GLY A 29 -5.21 -1.80 -6.15
CA GLY A 29 -3.80 -1.42 -5.98
C GLY A 29 -3.57 0.07 -6.23
N THR A 30 -4.08 0.61 -7.34
CA THR A 30 -3.99 2.05 -7.67
C THR A 30 -4.62 2.92 -6.59
N LEU A 31 -5.76 2.51 -6.02
CA LEU A 31 -6.38 3.27 -4.91
C LEU A 31 -5.53 3.24 -3.64
N PHE A 32 -4.89 2.11 -3.30
CA PHE A 32 -3.94 2.05 -2.19
C PHE A 32 -2.72 2.93 -2.42
N GLN A 33 -2.18 2.95 -3.65
CA GLN A 33 -1.07 3.83 -4.04
C GLN A 33 -1.47 5.31 -3.90
N ALA A 34 -2.64 5.69 -4.42
CA ALA A 34 -3.18 7.04 -4.31
C ALA A 34 -3.43 7.48 -2.85
N ALA A 35 -3.78 6.55 -1.95
CA ALA A 35 -4.03 6.82 -0.53
C ALA A 35 -2.75 7.00 0.30
N LEU A 36 -1.60 6.48 -0.17
CA LEU A 36 -0.38 6.40 0.65
C LEU A 36 0.17 7.77 1.02
N LEU A 37 0.40 8.64 0.02
CA LEU A 37 0.93 9.99 0.27
C LEU A 37 -0.01 10.86 1.10
N PRO A 38 -1.32 10.95 0.80
CA PRO A 38 -2.29 11.63 1.67
C PRO A 38 -2.31 11.08 3.11
N GLY A 39 -2.23 9.76 3.27
CA GLY A 39 -2.19 9.12 4.59
C GLY A 39 -0.94 9.49 5.40
N LEU A 40 0.23 9.44 4.78
CA LEU A 40 1.50 9.87 5.39
C LEU A 40 1.49 11.38 5.72
N PHE A 41 0.92 12.18 4.83
CA PHE A 41 0.77 13.62 5.03
C PHE A 41 -0.11 13.94 6.25
N LEU A 42 -1.26 13.28 6.39
CA LEU A 42 -2.12 13.44 7.57
C LEU A 42 -1.44 12.96 8.85
N ALA A 43 -0.74 11.81 8.81
CA ALA A 43 0.04 11.31 9.94
C ALA A 43 1.12 12.30 10.37
N PHE A 44 1.79 12.94 9.41
CA PHE A 44 2.75 14.01 9.67
C PHE A 44 2.11 15.22 10.35
N LEU A 45 0.96 15.68 9.87
CA LEU A 45 0.23 16.80 10.47
C LEU A 45 -0.19 16.49 11.91
N TYR A 46 -0.66 15.27 12.19
CA TYR A 46 -1.00 14.83 13.55
C TYR A 46 0.24 14.79 14.45
N GLY A 47 1.34 14.24 13.95
CA GLY A 47 2.62 14.22 14.68
C GLY A 47 3.12 15.63 14.99
N LEU A 48 3.06 16.53 13.99
CA LEU A 48 3.45 17.93 14.14
C LEU A 48 2.61 18.66 15.19
N TYR A 49 1.29 18.44 15.17
CA TYR A 49 0.39 19.00 16.18
C TYR A 49 0.71 18.46 17.59
N ALA A 50 0.82 17.14 17.73
CA ALA A 50 1.10 16.52 19.03
C ALA A 50 2.45 16.98 19.60
N PHE A 51 3.49 17.03 18.76
CA PHE A 51 4.80 17.52 19.13
C PHE A 51 4.79 19.01 19.47
N GLY A 52 4.16 19.83 18.64
CA GLY A 52 3.99 21.26 18.88
C GLY A 52 3.22 21.55 20.17
N PHE A 53 2.15 20.80 20.43
CA PHE A 53 1.39 20.91 21.67
C PHE A 53 2.24 20.58 22.91
N ALA A 54 3.03 19.49 22.83
CA ALA A 54 3.93 19.10 23.93
C ALA A 54 5.03 20.14 24.19
N LEU A 55 5.56 20.76 23.13
CA LEU A 55 6.56 21.83 23.26
C LEU A 55 5.99 23.12 23.87
N LEU A 56 4.78 23.50 23.43
CA LEU A 56 4.15 24.75 23.85
C LEU A 56 3.49 24.65 25.23
N ARG A 57 3.07 23.45 25.63
CA ARG A 57 2.38 23.17 26.91
C ARG A 57 3.00 21.98 27.65
N PRO A 58 4.24 22.05 28.10
CA PRO A 58 4.94 20.93 28.75
C PRO A 58 4.24 20.48 30.06
N ALA A 59 3.52 21.35 30.75
CA ALA A 59 2.73 20.98 31.94
C ALA A 59 1.54 20.05 31.60
N SER A 60 1.01 20.11 30.36
CA SER A 60 -0.10 19.28 29.90
C SER A 60 0.37 17.97 29.22
N ALA A 61 1.67 17.88 28.92
CA ALA A 61 2.31 16.73 28.34
C ALA A 61 3.60 16.39 29.12
N PRO A 62 3.49 15.98 30.38
CA PRO A 62 4.66 15.66 31.22
C PRO A 62 5.40 14.45 30.61
N PRO A 63 6.74 14.39 30.74
CA PRO A 63 7.49 13.24 30.27
C PRO A 63 7.06 11.98 31.02
N VAL A 64 6.72 10.94 30.28
CA VAL A 64 6.37 9.65 30.87
C VAL A 64 7.66 9.02 31.40
N GLN A 65 7.76 8.87 32.72
CA GLN A 65 8.79 8.05 33.34
C GLN A 65 8.36 6.58 33.16
N MET A 66 8.99 5.88 32.25
CA MET A 66 8.78 4.44 32.15
C MET A 66 9.36 3.79 33.41
N ALA A 67 8.49 3.11 34.18
CA ALA A 67 8.91 2.27 35.29
C ALA A 67 9.57 1.01 34.71
N GLY A 68 10.86 1.02 34.60
CA GLY A 68 11.67 -0.11 34.13
C GLY A 68 13.12 0.31 34.18
N GLU A 69 13.98 -0.58 34.62
CA GLU A 69 15.42 -0.48 34.82
C GLU A 69 16.09 0.69 34.11
N ALA A 70 16.97 1.40 34.80
CA ALA A 70 17.65 2.62 34.35
C ALA A 70 18.06 2.50 32.88
N GLY A 71 17.16 2.92 31.99
CA GLY A 71 17.45 3.05 30.56
C GLY A 71 18.61 4.02 30.42
N GLU A 72 19.55 3.73 29.54
CA GLU A 72 20.63 4.65 29.21
C GLU A 72 20.03 6.03 28.93
N VAL A 73 20.58 7.06 29.57
CA VAL A 73 20.18 8.43 29.33
C VAL A 73 20.67 8.84 27.94
N VAL A 74 19.78 8.79 26.97
CA VAL A 74 20.07 9.24 25.61
C VAL A 74 20.13 10.75 25.62
N THR A 75 21.25 11.32 25.19
CA THR A 75 21.38 12.77 25.08
C THR A 75 20.49 13.31 23.94
N ARG A 76 20.08 14.58 24.02
CA ARG A 76 19.25 15.20 22.97
C ARG A 76 19.88 15.10 21.58
N ASN A 77 21.20 15.25 21.48
CA ASN A 77 21.91 15.17 20.21
C ASN A 77 21.91 13.74 19.66
N GLU A 78 22.11 12.73 20.51
CA GLU A 78 22.02 11.33 20.10
C GLU A 78 20.60 10.96 19.65
N ALA A 79 19.58 11.42 20.38
CA ALA A 79 18.19 11.22 19.98
C ALA A 79 17.90 11.83 18.61
N LEU A 80 18.27 13.09 18.39
CA LEU A 80 18.10 13.75 17.08
C LEU A 80 18.87 13.05 15.97
N THR A 81 20.08 12.56 16.24
CA THR A 81 20.89 11.88 15.23
C THR A 81 20.29 10.53 14.86
N TRP A 82 19.99 9.66 15.84
CA TRP A 82 19.65 8.27 15.58
C TRP A 82 18.16 8.01 15.35
N TYR A 83 17.27 8.87 15.85
CA TYR A 83 15.82 8.72 15.63
C TYR A 83 15.27 9.61 14.50
N LEU A 84 16.01 10.66 14.11
CA LEU A 84 15.54 11.59 13.09
C LEU A 84 16.53 11.72 11.92
N ALA A 85 17.75 12.22 12.16
CA ALA A 85 18.66 12.59 11.08
C ALA A 85 19.15 11.36 10.27
N ALA A 86 19.57 10.28 10.93
CA ALA A 86 20.10 9.11 10.25
C ALA A 86 19.01 8.31 9.49
N PRO A 87 17.81 8.04 10.06
CA PRO A 87 16.72 7.43 9.30
C PRO A 87 16.26 8.26 8.12
N LEU A 88 16.02 9.57 8.32
CA LEU A 88 15.60 10.46 7.24
C LEU A 88 16.68 10.62 6.19
N GLY A 89 17.96 10.69 6.58
CA GLY A 89 19.08 10.74 5.65
C GLY A 89 19.16 9.48 4.78
N LEU A 90 18.98 8.30 5.36
CA LEU A 90 18.96 7.04 4.60
C LEU A 90 17.76 6.99 3.63
N ILE A 91 16.56 7.32 4.10
CA ILE A 91 15.36 7.36 3.26
C ILE A 91 15.52 8.38 2.12
N ALA A 92 16.02 9.58 2.43
CA ALA A 92 16.26 10.62 1.42
C ALA A 92 17.27 10.17 0.36
N ALA A 93 18.36 9.49 0.77
CA ALA A 93 19.36 8.96 -0.17
C ALA A 93 18.74 7.94 -1.14
N ILE A 94 17.85 7.07 -0.64
CA ILE A 94 17.14 6.07 -1.46
C ILE A 94 16.14 6.74 -2.40
N VAL A 95 15.35 7.70 -1.90
CA VAL A 95 14.39 8.45 -2.73
C VAL A 95 15.13 9.21 -3.86
N ILE A 96 16.26 9.86 -3.53
CA ILE A 96 17.10 10.52 -4.53
C ILE A 96 17.65 9.48 -5.53
N GLY A 97 18.06 8.30 -5.06
CA GLY A 97 18.53 7.21 -5.92
C GLY A 97 17.47 6.76 -6.93
N PHE A 98 16.22 6.62 -6.51
CA PHE A 98 15.09 6.32 -7.40
C PHE A 98 14.82 7.48 -8.38
N SER A 99 14.74 8.70 -7.90
CA SER A 99 14.47 9.87 -8.75
C SER A 99 15.58 10.19 -9.75
N ALA A 100 16.82 9.80 -9.45
CA ALA A 100 17.97 9.94 -10.34
C ALA A 100 18.15 8.75 -11.30
N GLY A 101 17.28 7.75 -11.28
CA GLY A 101 17.42 6.54 -12.11
C GLY A 101 18.57 5.62 -11.71
N VAL A 102 19.22 5.85 -10.56
CA VAL A 102 20.30 4.99 -10.04
C VAL A 102 19.74 3.71 -9.44
N ILE A 103 18.56 3.78 -8.86
CA ILE A 103 17.83 2.63 -8.29
C ILE A 103 16.57 2.41 -9.14
N GLY A 104 16.35 1.19 -9.59
CA GLY A 104 15.18 0.90 -10.41
C GLY A 104 15.03 -0.58 -10.73
N ASN A 105 14.27 -0.85 -11.78
CA ASN A 105 14.08 -2.22 -12.24
C ASN A 105 15.34 -2.69 -12.98
N GLN A 106 15.83 -3.88 -12.63
CA GLN A 106 16.95 -4.55 -13.32
C GLN A 106 16.47 -5.73 -14.16
N THR A 107 15.18 -6.04 -14.16
CA THR A 107 14.64 -7.17 -14.94
C THR A 107 14.41 -6.74 -16.37
N ILE A 108 15.13 -7.33 -17.30
CA ILE A 108 14.88 -7.19 -18.73
C ILE A 108 13.85 -8.25 -19.13
N SER A 109 12.67 -7.83 -19.55
CA SER A 109 11.70 -8.65 -20.23
C SER A 109 11.62 -8.21 -21.69
N VAL A 110 12.33 -8.90 -22.58
CA VAL A 110 12.06 -8.75 -24.01
C VAL A 110 10.96 -9.76 -24.34
N SER A 111 9.84 -9.28 -24.88
CA SER A 111 8.79 -10.17 -25.36
C SER A 111 9.32 -10.96 -26.56
N ASP A 112 8.91 -12.22 -26.69
CA ASP A 112 9.26 -13.05 -27.85
C ASP A 112 8.56 -12.55 -29.14
N TYR A 113 7.68 -11.60 -28.97
CA TYR A 113 6.84 -11.03 -30.00
C TYR A 113 7.15 -9.55 -30.15
N ALA A 114 7.14 -9.06 -31.39
CA ALA A 114 7.23 -7.62 -31.63
C ALA A 114 6.18 -6.92 -30.78
N GLU A 115 6.61 -5.93 -29.99
CA GLU A 115 5.64 -5.05 -29.36
C GLU A 115 4.77 -4.50 -30.47
N ARG A 116 3.49 -4.84 -30.42
CA ARG A 116 2.51 -4.22 -31.28
C ARG A 116 2.72 -2.72 -31.10
N ALA A 117 3.07 -2.03 -32.18
CA ALA A 117 3.03 -0.58 -32.18
C ALA A 117 1.69 -0.21 -31.53
N ASP A 118 1.73 0.46 -30.40
CA ASP A 118 0.55 0.72 -29.58
C ASP A 118 -0.59 1.09 -30.51
N GLY A 119 -1.62 0.21 -30.59
CA GLY A 119 -2.75 0.48 -31.47
C GLY A 119 -3.28 1.84 -31.10
N PRO A 120 -3.92 2.59 -32.02
CA PRO A 120 -4.30 3.98 -31.76
C PRO A 120 -4.94 4.05 -30.38
N SER A 121 -4.44 4.93 -29.53
CA SER A 121 -4.87 5.12 -28.13
C SER A 121 -6.38 5.35 -28.03
N LEU A 122 -6.99 5.83 -29.14
CA LEU A 122 -8.41 6.07 -29.27
C LEU A 122 -9.01 5.17 -30.37
N ARG A 123 -10.20 4.63 -30.09
CA ARG A 123 -10.98 3.91 -31.09
C ARG A 123 -11.62 4.91 -32.07
N THR A 124 -11.20 4.85 -33.34
CA THR A 124 -11.66 5.77 -34.39
C THR A 124 -12.90 5.29 -35.15
N ASN A 125 -13.34 4.04 -34.95
CA ASN A 125 -14.56 3.48 -35.57
C ASN A 125 -15.75 3.64 -34.61
N VAL A 126 -16.22 4.87 -34.49
CA VAL A 126 -17.31 5.28 -33.58
C VAL A 126 -18.35 6.14 -34.30
N SER A 127 -19.49 6.38 -33.66
CA SER A 127 -20.54 7.28 -34.22
C SER A 127 -20.06 8.73 -34.32
N GLU A 128 -20.64 9.54 -35.19
CA GLU A 128 -20.31 10.97 -35.33
C GLU A 128 -20.46 11.74 -34.02
N GLN A 129 -21.47 11.39 -33.21
CA GLN A 129 -21.69 12.01 -31.91
C GLN A 129 -20.56 11.64 -30.93
N CYS A 130 -20.15 10.36 -30.91
CA CYS A 130 -19.02 9.90 -30.08
C CYS A 130 -17.72 10.57 -30.53
N GLN A 131 -17.46 10.64 -31.83
CA GLN A 131 -16.30 11.32 -32.39
C GLN A 131 -16.22 12.79 -31.92
N ALA A 132 -17.32 13.55 -32.05
CA ALA A 132 -17.36 14.94 -31.60
C ALA A 132 -17.03 15.05 -30.09
N SER A 133 -17.63 14.20 -29.29
CA SER A 133 -17.37 14.16 -27.84
C SER A 133 -15.94 13.71 -27.46
N MET A 134 -15.34 12.82 -28.25
CA MET A 134 -13.94 12.39 -28.06
C MET A 134 -12.97 13.50 -28.46
N ILE A 135 -13.24 14.24 -29.54
CA ILE A 135 -12.45 15.41 -29.95
C ILE A 135 -12.52 16.50 -28.87
N GLU A 136 -13.70 16.72 -28.29
CA GLU A 136 -13.87 17.68 -27.20
C GLU A 136 -13.06 17.25 -25.94
N LEU A 137 -12.99 15.95 -25.66
CA LEU A 137 -12.31 15.42 -24.47
C LEU A 137 -10.78 15.34 -24.63
N HIS A 138 -10.30 14.81 -25.76
CA HIS A 138 -8.89 14.48 -26.00
C HIS A 138 -8.17 15.51 -26.87
N GLY A 139 -8.91 16.36 -27.58
CA GLY A 139 -8.37 17.30 -28.53
C GLY A 139 -8.31 16.77 -29.96
N GLN A 140 -8.35 17.69 -30.91
CA GLN A 140 -8.32 17.36 -32.35
C GLN A 140 -7.01 16.69 -32.77
N GLU A 141 -5.88 17.10 -32.19
CA GLU A 141 -4.57 16.58 -32.52
C GLU A 141 -4.42 15.09 -32.20
N GLN A 142 -4.85 14.67 -30.99
CA GLN A 142 -4.81 13.25 -30.59
C GLN A 142 -5.79 12.39 -31.41
N TRP A 143 -6.92 12.96 -31.81
CA TRP A 143 -7.85 12.28 -32.70
C TRP A 143 -7.25 12.05 -34.09
N ASP A 144 -6.67 13.09 -34.68
CA ASP A 144 -6.04 13.01 -36.01
C ASP A 144 -4.85 12.05 -36.02
N GLU A 145 -4.07 12.04 -34.95
CA GLU A 145 -2.98 11.07 -34.75
C GLU A 145 -3.50 9.63 -34.68
N ALA A 146 -4.56 9.37 -33.92
CA ALA A 146 -5.18 8.05 -33.84
C ALA A 146 -5.75 7.58 -35.20
N VAL A 147 -6.32 8.50 -35.97
CA VAL A 147 -6.80 8.21 -37.34
C VAL A 147 -5.64 7.90 -38.28
N ALA A 148 -4.56 8.67 -38.22
CA ALA A 148 -3.35 8.45 -39.02
C ALA A 148 -2.66 7.12 -38.70
N GLN A 149 -2.53 6.80 -37.42
CA GLN A 149 -1.97 5.51 -36.95
C GLN A 149 -2.81 4.33 -37.46
N ARG A 150 -4.13 4.44 -37.41
CA ARG A 150 -5.02 3.40 -37.92
C ARG A 150 -4.94 3.25 -39.44
N ALA A 151 -4.83 4.36 -40.18
CA ALA A 151 -4.65 4.32 -41.62
C ALA A 151 -3.33 3.63 -42.00
N ALA A 152 -2.23 3.97 -41.31
CA ALA A 152 -0.93 3.33 -41.49
C ALA A 152 -0.96 1.83 -41.22
N MET A 153 -1.65 1.39 -40.15
CA MET A 153 -1.85 -0.04 -39.85
C MET A 153 -2.64 -0.76 -40.93
N THR A 154 -3.67 -0.10 -41.48
CA THR A 154 -4.49 -0.69 -42.55
C THR A 154 -3.69 -0.81 -43.85
N GLU A 155 -2.85 0.17 -44.19
CA GLU A 155 -1.96 0.16 -45.36
C GLU A 155 -0.83 -0.87 -45.23
N ALA A 156 -0.31 -1.05 -44.01
CA ALA A 156 0.72 -2.06 -43.72
C ALA A 156 0.19 -3.51 -43.81
N GLY A 157 -1.12 -3.70 -43.98
CA GLY A 157 -1.74 -5.03 -44.06
C GLY A 157 -1.68 -5.78 -42.73
N ASP A 158 -1.61 -5.07 -41.64
CA ASP A 158 -1.53 -5.66 -40.29
C ASP A 158 -2.84 -6.40 -39.97
N THR A 159 -2.83 -7.69 -40.26
CA THR A 159 -3.95 -8.62 -40.01
C THR A 159 -4.11 -8.95 -38.53
N GLY A 160 -3.35 -8.31 -37.67
CA GLY A 160 -3.36 -8.60 -36.24
C GLY A 160 -2.65 -9.92 -35.86
N GLU A 161 -1.90 -10.52 -36.79
CA GLU A 161 -1.02 -11.63 -36.46
C GLU A 161 0.15 -11.14 -35.61
N VAL A 162 0.38 -11.84 -34.52
CA VAL A 162 1.49 -11.55 -33.60
C VAL A 162 2.77 -12.02 -34.33
N VAL A 163 3.62 -11.07 -34.72
CA VAL A 163 4.90 -11.39 -35.41
C VAL A 163 5.92 -11.75 -34.34
N GLU A 164 6.46 -12.98 -34.42
CA GLU A 164 7.61 -13.35 -33.59
C GLU A 164 8.84 -12.53 -34.01
N LEU A 165 9.53 -11.93 -33.04
CA LEU A 165 10.77 -11.23 -33.30
C LEU A 165 11.83 -12.20 -33.82
N THR A 166 12.55 -11.80 -34.86
CA THR A 166 13.73 -12.54 -35.32
C THR A 166 14.81 -12.55 -34.23
N GLU A 167 15.71 -13.54 -34.26
CA GLU A 167 16.79 -13.62 -33.27
C GLU A 167 17.69 -12.36 -33.26
N GLU A 168 17.86 -11.71 -34.43
CA GLU A 168 18.64 -10.46 -34.54
C GLU A 168 17.92 -9.26 -33.93
N GLU A 169 16.63 -9.12 -34.17
CA GLU A 169 15.80 -8.05 -33.55
C GLU A 169 15.69 -8.23 -32.03
N ARG A 170 15.55 -9.48 -31.58
CA ARG A 170 15.55 -9.82 -30.15
C ARG A 170 16.88 -9.50 -29.48
N ALA A 171 18.01 -9.79 -30.16
CA ALA A 171 19.34 -9.45 -29.67
C ALA A 171 19.55 -7.93 -29.60
N ALA A 172 19.06 -7.18 -30.58
CA ALA A 172 19.12 -5.72 -30.61
C ALA A 172 18.27 -5.12 -29.46
N ALA A 173 17.03 -5.57 -29.28
CA ALA A 173 16.15 -5.14 -28.20
C ALA A 173 16.73 -5.46 -26.81
N LEU A 174 17.41 -6.60 -26.66
CA LEU A 174 18.13 -6.96 -25.43
C LEU A 174 19.28 -6.00 -25.12
N ILE A 175 20.02 -5.56 -26.14
CA ILE A 175 21.12 -4.61 -25.97
C ILE A 175 20.57 -3.24 -25.56
N GLU A 176 19.53 -2.75 -26.23
CA GLU A 176 18.89 -1.48 -25.91
C GLU A 176 18.25 -1.48 -24.51
N ALA A 177 17.53 -2.54 -24.18
CA ALA A 177 16.95 -2.72 -22.85
C ALA A 177 18.04 -2.77 -21.77
N ARG A 178 19.21 -3.35 -22.06
CA ARG A 178 20.35 -3.41 -21.13
C ARG A 178 20.96 -2.05 -20.83
N ASP A 179 21.04 -1.16 -21.82
CA ASP A 179 21.64 0.16 -21.64
C ASP A 179 20.76 1.11 -20.82
N ASN A 180 19.45 0.81 -20.73
CA ASN A 180 18.47 1.60 -19.99
C ASN A 180 18.19 1.09 -18.56
N VAL A 181 18.88 0.04 -18.10
CA VAL A 181 18.64 -0.57 -16.78
C VAL A 181 19.31 0.22 -15.66
N ALA A 182 18.61 0.36 -14.52
CA ALA A 182 19.16 1.00 -13.32
C ALA A 182 20.37 0.23 -12.77
N PRO A 183 21.45 0.93 -12.34
CA PRO A 183 22.63 0.30 -11.76
C PRO A 183 22.37 -0.53 -10.49
N ILE A 184 21.35 -0.15 -9.72
CA ILE A 184 20.99 -0.80 -8.44
C ILE A 184 19.56 -1.31 -8.54
N GLY A 185 19.38 -2.59 -8.19
CA GLY A 185 18.06 -3.21 -8.18
C GLY A 185 17.14 -2.68 -7.08
N ALA A 186 15.90 -2.31 -7.43
CA ALA A 186 14.91 -1.82 -6.49
C ALA A 186 14.67 -2.81 -5.31
N GLY A 187 14.70 -4.12 -5.59
CA GLY A 187 14.54 -5.16 -4.59
C GLY A 187 15.69 -5.17 -3.56
N VAL A 188 16.93 -5.13 -4.04
CA VAL A 188 18.13 -5.05 -3.18
C VAL A 188 18.11 -3.77 -2.37
N ALA A 189 17.86 -2.63 -3.01
CA ALA A 189 17.78 -1.33 -2.34
C ALA A 189 16.73 -1.34 -1.22
N THR A 190 15.53 -1.84 -1.47
CA THR A 190 14.44 -1.87 -0.49
C THR A 190 14.79 -2.75 0.70
N VAL A 191 15.22 -4.00 0.47
CA VAL A 191 15.53 -4.95 1.55
C VAL A 191 16.67 -4.43 2.43
N PHE A 192 17.79 -4.02 1.84
CA PHE A 192 18.95 -3.57 2.63
C PHE A 192 18.73 -2.21 3.29
N THR A 193 17.89 -1.35 2.75
CA THR A 193 17.47 -0.10 3.41
C THR A 193 16.65 -0.39 4.65
N LEU A 194 15.65 -1.28 4.57
CA LEU A 194 14.83 -1.67 5.74
C LEU A 194 15.71 -2.30 6.84
N LEU A 195 16.64 -3.18 6.48
CA LEU A 195 17.58 -3.76 7.43
C LEU A 195 18.52 -2.69 8.03
N GLY A 196 18.96 -1.74 7.23
CA GLY A 196 19.76 -0.58 7.65
C GLY A 196 19.03 0.31 8.66
N LEU A 197 17.74 0.56 8.45
CA LEU A 197 16.90 1.31 9.39
C LEU A 197 16.82 0.62 10.76
N ILE A 198 16.71 -0.72 10.79
CA ILE A 198 16.73 -1.50 12.03
C ILE A 198 18.05 -1.30 12.79
N LEU A 199 19.18 -1.32 12.08
CA LEU A 199 20.51 -1.10 12.67
C LEU A 199 20.65 0.32 13.26
N ILE A 200 20.18 1.33 12.55
CA ILE A 200 20.19 2.74 12.97
C ILE A 200 19.36 2.92 14.24
N LEU A 201 18.12 2.42 14.24
CA LEU A 201 17.21 2.52 15.39
C LEU A 201 17.78 1.79 16.62
N ALA A 202 18.40 0.63 16.43
CA ALA A 202 19.05 -0.11 17.53
C ALA A 202 20.21 0.67 18.14
N ARG A 203 20.93 1.47 17.36
CA ARG A 203 21.96 2.37 17.87
C ARG A 203 21.38 3.47 18.75
N GLY A 204 20.23 4.02 18.34
CA GLY A 204 19.51 5.05 19.11
C GLY A 204 19.02 4.54 20.46
N VAL A 205 18.58 3.28 20.54
CA VAL A 205 18.06 2.68 21.79
C VAL A 205 19.16 2.40 22.80
N SER A 206 20.36 2.00 22.34
CA SER A 206 21.49 1.65 23.21
C SER A 206 22.79 2.29 22.72
N PRO A 207 22.95 3.60 22.89
CA PRO A 207 24.10 4.35 22.37
C PRO A 207 25.42 3.99 23.07
N SER A 208 25.43 3.56 24.33
CA SER A 208 26.63 3.16 25.08
C SER A 208 27.09 1.72 24.76
N SER A 209 26.23 0.93 24.12
CA SER A 209 26.53 -0.46 23.80
C SER A 209 27.64 -0.60 22.75
N VAL A 210 28.37 -1.74 22.76
CA VAL A 210 29.46 -2.02 21.81
C VAL A 210 28.98 -1.84 20.36
N PRO A 211 29.54 -0.90 19.58
CA PRO A 211 29.04 -0.58 18.25
C PRO A 211 29.39 -1.61 17.17
N LEU A 212 30.41 -2.44 17.39
CA LEU A 212 31.01 -3.33 16.40
C LEU A 212 29.99 -4.21 15.65
N PRO A 213 29.01 -4.89 16.31
CA PRO A 213 28.04 -5.70 15.56
C PRO A 213 27.15 -4.88 14.62
N LEU A 214 26.74 -3.68 15.03
CA LEU A 214 25.93 -2.79 14.19
C LEU A 214 26.77 -2.22 13.04
N ILE A 215 28.06 -1.94 13.26
CA ILE A 215 29.00 -1.50 12.20
C ILE A 215 29.18 -2.62 11.18
N VAL A 216 29.38 -3.86 11.62
CA VAL A 216 29.49 -5.03 10.71
C VAL A 216 28.21 -5.18 9.89
N GLY A 217 27.03 -5.04 10.52
CA GLY A 217 25.75 -5.06 9.80
C GLY A 217 25.62 -3.93 8.80
N GLY A 218 25.99 -2.69 9.17
CA GLY A 218 25.99 -1.54 8.28
C GLY A 218 26.98 -1.68 7.13
N LEU A 219 28.17 -2.24 7.38
CA LEU A 219 29.12 -2.58 6.33
C LEU A 219 28.53 -3.61 5.35
N GLY A 220 27.77 -4.61 5.86
CA GLY A 220 27.02 -5.54 5.02
C GLY A 220 26.03 -4.84 4.10
N VAL A 221 25.30 -3.85 4.61
CA VAL A 221 24.38 -3.04 3.78
C VAL A 221 25.14 -2.30 2.66
N VAL A 222 26.24 -1.65 2.98
CA VAL A 222 27.06 -0.92 1.98
C VAL A 222 27.64 -1.90 0.95
N LEU A 223 28.16 -3.04 1.40
CA LEU A 223 28.69 -4.07 0.49
C LEU A 223 27.61 -4.65 -0.41
N ALA A 224 26.37 -4.76 0.04
CA ALA A 224 25.26 -5.22 -0.80
C ALA A 224 25.04 -4.28 -1.99
N PHE A 225 24.99 -2.98 -1.76
CA PHE A 225 24.90 -1.99 -2.84
C PHE A 225 26.10 -2.03 -3.78
N LEU A 226 27.32 -2.18 -3.23
CA LEU A 226 28.52 -2.28 -4.06
C LEU A 226 28.53 -3.56 -4.89
N PHE A 227 28.13 -4.68 -4.32
CA PHE A 227 28.07 -5.96 -5.04
C PHE A 227 26.98 -5.96 -6.10
N ASP A 228 25.85 -5.30 -5.85
CA ASP A 228 24.80 -5.11 -6.83
C ASP A 228 25.34 -4.38 -8.07
N VAL A 229 25.96 -3.22 -7.88
CA VAL A 229 26.53 -2.42 -8.98
C VAL A 229 27.68 -3.15 -9.72
N MET A 230 28.52 -3.91 -8.99
CA MET A 230 29.75 -4.46 -9.57
C MET A 230 29.57 -5.85 -10.19
N PHE A 231 28.70 -6.68 -9.66
CA PHE A 231 28.62 -8.11 -9.99
C PHE A 231 27.25 -8.55 -10.47
N ILE A 232 26.20 -7.79 -10.24
CA ILE A 232 24.86 -8.11 -10.69
C ILE A 232 24.59 -7.34 -11.98
N SER A 233 24.21 -8.10 -13.01
CA SER A 233 23.79 -7.55 -14.30
C SER A 233 22.35 -7.96 -14.55
N PRO A 234 21.62 -7.32 -15.47
CA PRO A 234 20.25 -7.69 -15.81
C PRO A 234 20.08 -9.13 -16.31
N LEU A 235 21.17 -9.75 -16.75
CA LEU A 235 21.20 -11.17 -17.21
C LEU A 235 21.60 -12.14 -16.09
N THR A 236 21.89 -11.63 -14.89
CA THR A 236 22.28 -12.49 -13.76
C THR A 236 21.06 -13.23 -13.23
N GLY A 237 21.06 -14.55 -13.29
CA GLY A 237 19.96 -15.36 -12.77
C GLY A 237 19.75 -15.14 -11.25
N ALA A 238 18.53 -15.39 -10.77
CA ALA A 238 18.16 -15.18 -9.38
C ALA A 238 19.04 -15.97 -8.40
N GLY A 239 19.43 -17.20 -8.76
CA GLY A 239 20.33 -18.03 -7.96
C GLY A 239 21.73 -17.43 -7.84
N ALA A 240 22.28 -16.89 -8.93
CA ALA A 240 23.58 -16.23 -8.94
C ALA A 240 23.54 -14.93 -8.11
N THR A 241 22.49 -14.12 -8.25
CA THR A 241 22.25 -12.92 -7.43
C THR A 241 22.24 -13.25 -5.94
N PHE A 242 21.53 -14.33 -5.56
CA PHE A 242 21.50 -14.78 -4.17
C PHE A 242 22.89 -15.16 -3.65
N LEU A 243 23.69 -15.87 -4.46
CA LEU A 243 25.07 -16.26 -4.08
C LEU A 243 26.00 -15.05 -3.95
N ILE A 244 25.90 -14.08 -4.87
CA ILE A 244 26.69 -12.84 -4.83
C ILE A 244 26.37 -12.04 -3.56
N LEU A 245 25.09 -11.92 -3.22
CA LEU A 245 24.63 -11.18 -2.05
C LEU A 245 24.72 -11.97 -0.73
N ALA A 246 25.11 -13.25 -0.74
CA ALA A 246 25.14 -14.09 0.46
C ALA A 246 26.08 -13.52 1.54
N ILE A 247 27.27 -13.06 1.19
CA ILE A 247 28.22 -12.49 2.16
C ILE A 247 27.69 -11.19 2.76
N PRO A 248 27.30 -10.16 1.98
CA PRO A 248 26.64 -8.96 2.51
C PRO A 248 25.43 -9.28 3.38
N MET A 249 24.60 -10.23 2.96
CA MET A 249 23.40 -10.64 3.71
C MET A 249 23.76 -11.25 5.08
N ILE A 250 24.74 -12.16 5.14
CA ILE A 250 25.19 -12.76 6.40
C ILE A 250 25.72 -11.68 7.36
N MET A 251 26.51 -10.74 6.87
CA MET A 251 27.03 -9.64 7.67
C MET A 251 25.90 -8.74 8.20
N THR A 252 24.96 -8.39 7.34
CA THR A 252 23.80 -7.58 7.70
C THR A 252 22.94 -8.31 8.72
N MET A 253 22.63 -9.59 8.52
CA MET A 253 21.80 -10.39 9.41
C MET A 253 22.47 -10.62 10.78
N TYR A 254 23.80 -10.73 10.84
CA TYR A 254 24.53 -10.74 12.11
C TYR A 254 24.29 -9.44 12.90
N GLY A 255 24.41 -8.28 12.26
CA GLY A 255 24.12 -7.00 12.88
C GLY A 255 22.63 -6.87 13.30
N VAL A 256 21.71 -7.27 12.44
CA VAL A 256 20.26 -7.21 12.67
C VAL A 256 19.84 -8.11 13.83
N THR A 257 20.37 -9.32 13.97
CA THR A 257 20.03 -10.21 15.11
C THR A 257 20.39 -9.58 16.46
N ILE A 258 21.52 -8.89 16.53
CA ILE A 258 21.93 -8.16 17.74
C ILE A 258 21.11 -6.88 17.93
N ALA A 259 20.83 -6.17 16.84
CA ALA A 259 19.94 -5.01 16.83
C ALA A 259 18.56 -5.34 17.39
N MET A 260 17.96 -6.44 16.92
CA MET A 260 16.65 -6.91 17.41
C MET A 260 16.69 -7.25 18.91
N GLY A 261 17.80 -7.84 19.39
CA GLY A 261 18.01 -8.06 20.82
C GLY A 261 17.97 -6.76 21.63
N ARG A 262 18.64 -5.70 21.13
CA ARG A 262 18.64 -4.37 21.78
C ARG A 262 17.27 -3.70 21.74
N LEU A 263 16.63 -3.71 20.57
CA LEU A 263 15.27 -3.14 20.39
C LEU A 263 14.26 -3.83 21.32
N SER A 264 14.40 -5.13 21.54
CA SER A 264 13.50 -5.89 22.42
C SER A 264 13.64 -5.56 23.92
N GLN A 265 14.72 -4.89 24.32
CA GLN A 265 14.92 -4.41 25.69
C GLN A 265 14.10 -3.14 25.97
N ASN A 266 13.78 -2.36 24.95
CA ASN A 266 12.89 -1.21 25.07
C ASN A 266 11.43 -1.69 25.03
N GLU A 267 10.70 -1.44 26.12
CA GLU A 267 9.32 -1.92 26.28
C GLU A 267 8.37 -1.35 25.23
N LEU A 268 8.49 -0.07 24.87
CA LEU A 268 7.68 0.57 23.85
C LEU A 268 7.91 -0.09 22.49
N LEU A 269 9.17 -0.25 22.09
CA LEU A 269 9.51 -0.85 20.81
C LEU A 269 9.11 -2.32 20.74
N ARG A 270 9.26 -3.06 21.83
CA ARG A 270 8.84 -4.47 21.91
C ARG A 270 7.35 -4.65 21.65
N VAL A 271 6.51 -3.67 22.02
CA VAL A 271 5.06 -3.73 21.83
C VAL A 271 4.66 -3.20 20.45
N VAL A 272 5.27 -2.11 19.99
CA VAL A 272 4.86 -1.40 18.76
C VAL A 272 5.50 -1.99 17.50
N PHE A 273 6.76 -2.40 17.58
CA PHE A 273 7.53 -2.78 16.39
C PHE A 273 6.97 -4.01 15.64
N PRO A 274 6.57 -5.13 16.29
CA PRO A 274 6.07 -6.29 15.56
C PRO A 274 4.77 -6.03 14.79
N PRO A 275 3.74 -5.37 15.36
CA PRO A 275 2.57 -4.97 14.58
C PRO A 275 2.90 -4.02 13.43
N LEU A 276 3.82 -3.07 13.65
CA LEU A 276 4.23 -2.14 12.61
C LEU A 276 4.90 -2.85 11.43
N VAL A 277 5.81 -3.79 11.68
CA VAL A 277 6.44 -4.61 10.64
C VAL A 277 5.39 -5.40 9.85
N LEU A 278 4.40 -5.97 10.54
CA LEU A 278 3.33 -6.71 9.90
C LEU A 278 2.47 -5.80 8.99
N ILE A 279 2.13 -4.59 9.45
CA ILE A 279 1.40 -3.60 8.65
C ILE A 279 2.21 -3.20 7.42
N VAL A 280 3.50 -2.88 7.60
CA VAL A 280 4.39 -2.51 6.48
C VAL A 280 4.53 -3.67 5.48
N ALA A 281 4.64 -4.91 5.94
CA ALA A 281 4.72 -6.08 5.07
C ALA A 281 3.43 -6.27 4.25
N VAL A 282 2.26 -6.15 4.89
CA VAL A 282 0.95 -6.30 4.23
C VAL A 282 0.72 -5.17 3.21
N LEU A 283 0.84 -3.91 3.65
CA LEU A 283 0.64 -2.76 2.75
C LEU A 283 1.71 -2.70 1.66
N GLY A 284 2.98 -2.97 2.00
CA GLY A 284 4.08 -2.99 1.05
C GLY A 284 3.89 -4.05 -0.04
N SER A 285 3.35 -5.22 0.30
CA SER A 285 3.06 -6.26 -0.69
C SER A 285 1.94 -5.87 -1.67
N ILE A 286 0.96 -5.09 -1.21
CA ILE A 286 -0.11 -4.55 -2.07
C ILE A 286 0.43 -3.43 -2.95
N LEU A 287 1.16 -2.47 -2.35
CA LEU A 287 1.72 -1.31 -3.05
C LEU A 287 2.76 -1.71 -4.10
N GLY A 288 3.59 -2.72 -3.78
CA GLY A 288 4.56 -3.28 -4.72
C GLY A 288 3.96 -4.20 -5.79
N GLY A 289 2.63 -4.35 -5.84
CA GLY A 289 1.97 -5.21 -6.83
C GLY A 289 2.23 -6.72 -6.66
N ILE A 290 2.87 -7.13 -5.55
CA ILE A 290 3.22 -8.53 -5.30
C ILE A 290 1.96 -9.37 -5.07
N THR A 291 0.96 -8.79 -4.39
CA THR A 291 -0.28 -9.50 -4.06
C THR A 291 -1.50 -8.58 -4.02
N ASN A 292 -2.66 -9.18 -4.23
CA ASN A 292 -3.94 -8.50 -4.07
C ASN A 292 -4.29 -8.31 -2.57
N PRO A 293 -5.21 -7.39 -2.22
CA PRO A 293 -5.59 -7.12 -0.83
C PRO A 293 -6.08 -8.34 -0.04
N THR A 294 -6.78 -9.28 -0.67
CA THR A 294 -7.33 -10.47 0.03
C THR A 294 -6.24 -11.44 0.50
N PRO A 295 -5.27 -11.88 -0.34
CA PRO A 295 -4.13 -12.67 0.14
C PRO A 295 -3.25 -11.90 1.13
N ALA A 296 -3.06 -10.58 0.94
CA ALA A 296 -2.30 -9.76 1.88
C ALA A 296 -2.95 -9.71 3.27
N ALA A 297 -4.29 -9.57 3.34
CA ALA A 297 -5.02 -9.63 4.59
C ALA A 297 -4.89 -11.00 5.28
N ALA A 298 -4.93 -12.11 4.51
CA ALA A 298 -4.71 -13.45 5.04
C ALA A 298 -3.29 -13.60 5.64
N LEU A 299 -2.27 -13.05 4.97
CA LEU A 299 -0.89 -13.00 5.47
C LEU A 299 -0.81 -12.18 6.78
N GLY A 300 -1.50 -11.05 6.84
CA GLY A 300 -1.62 -10.23 8.04
C GLY A 300 -2.26 -10.97 9.21
N ALA A 301 -3.36 -11.69 8.96
CA ALA A 301 -4.04 -12.50 9.97
C ALA A 301 -3.14 -13.65 10.47
N ALA A 302 -2.47 -14.37 9.56
CA ALA A 302 -1.52 -15.43 9.91
C ALA A 302 -0.36 -14.87 10.77
N GLY A 303 0.23 -13.75 10.37
CA GLY A 303 1.28 -13.08 11.13
C GLY A 303 0.84 -12.65 12.52
N ALA A 304 -0.37 -12.09 12.66
CA ALA A 304 -0.93 -11.70 13.94
C ALA A 304 -1.17 -12.91 14.87
N ILE A 305 -1.69 -14.02 14.34
CA ILE A 305 -1.88 -15.30 15.06
C ILE A 305 -0.54 -15.83 15.55
N MET A 306 0.47 -15.88 14.68
CA MET A 306 1.81 -16.37 15.03
C MET A 306 2.48 -15.47 16.09
N LEU A 307 2.35 -14.14 15.95
CA LEU A 307 2.89 -13.19 16.93
C LEU A 307 2.24 -13.34 18.30
N ALA A 308 0.90 -13.47 18.35
CA ALA A 308 0.17 -13.68 19.59
C ALA A 308 0.55 -15.04 20.26
N ALA A 309 0.66 -16.10 19.47
CA ALA A 309 1.10 -17.41 19.96
C ALA A 309 2.54 -17.38 20.48
N TYR A 310 3.45 -16.70 19.77
CA TYR A 310 4.84 -16.51 20.23
C TYR A 310 4.89 -15.83 21.58
N ARG A 311 4.15 -14.72 21.75
CA ARG A 311 4.10 -13.98 23.02
C ARG A 311 3.59 -14.86 24.14
N LYS A 312 2.51 -15.61 23.89
CA LYS A 312 1.92 -16.50 24.89
C LYS A 312 2.83 -17.65 25.29
N LEU A 313 3.46 -18.31 24.32
CA LEU A 313 4.45 -19.36 24.58
C LEU A 313 5.67 -18.85 25.33
N LYS A 314 6.11 -17.61 25.08
CA LYS A 314 7.21 -17.00 25.82
C LYS A 314 6.84 -16.74 27.27
N GLU A 315 5.62 -16.30 27.56
CA GLU A 315 5.08 -16.12 28.92
C GLU A 315 5.01 -17.46 29.67
N GLU A 316 4.60 -18.53 29.01
CA GLU A 316 4.45 -19.88 29.58
C GLU A 316 5.76 -20.71 29.56
N GLN A 317 6.89 -20.13 29.15
CA GLN A 317 8.17 -20.82 28.94
C GLN A 317 8.09 -22.03 27.99
N GLY A 318 7.15 -21.99 27.06
CA GLY A 318 6.93 -23.05 26.07
C GLY A 318 7.86 -22.97 24.86
N ALA A 319 7.54 -23.79 23.83
CA ALA A 319 8.37 -23.94 22.63
C ALA A 319 8.20 -22.77 21.62
N ALA A 320 8.41 -21.52 22.06
CA ALA A 320 8.27 -20.32 21.25
C ALA A 320 9.18 -20.31 20.00
N LYS A 321 10.30 -21.06 20.02
CA LYS A 321 11.23 -21.17 18.88
C LYS A 321 10.57 -21.76 17.63
N ILE A 322 9.59 -22.66 17.78
CA ILE A 322 8.88 -23.27 16.64
C ILE A 322 8.16 -22.19 15.84
N VAL A 323 7.51 -21.25 16.51
CA VAL A 323 6.79 -20.15 15.86
C VAL A 323 7.77 -19.22 15.13
N ILE A 324 8.93 -18.93 15.70
CA ILE A 324 9.98 -18.13 15.05
C ILE A 324 10.46 -18.80 13.76
N TRP A 325 10.78 -20.10 13.81
CA TRP A 325 11.21 -20.85 12.64
C TRP A 325 10.12 -20.94 11.57
N ALA A 326 8.86 -21.09 11.99
CA ALA A 326 7.73 -21.08 11.06
C ALA A 326 7.50 -19.70 10.41
N SER A 327 7.69 -18.61 11.16
CA SER A 327 7.64 -17.26 10.61
C SER A 327 8.80 -17.01 9.63
N LEU A 328 9.99 -17.50 9.92
CA LEU A 328 11.13 -17.42 9.00
C LEU A 328 10.88 -18.25 7.73
N ALA A 329 10.32 -19.44 7.87
CA ALA A 329 9.94 -20.27 6.72
C ALA A 329 8.91 -19.58 5.82
N LEU A 330 7.93 -18.87 6.41
CA LEU A 330 6.98 -18.07 5.64
C LEU A 330 7.68 -16.97 4.82
N VAL A 331 8.63 -16.26 5.41
CA VAL A 331 9.42 -15.24 4.71
C VAL A 331 10.26 -15.87 3.59
N ILE A 332 10.92 -17.01 3.86
CA ILE A 332 11.71 -17.74 2.84
C ILE A 332 10.79 -18.17 1.67
N MET A 333 9.61 -18.70 1.96
CA MET A 333 8.64 -19.11 0.94
C MET A 333 8.25 -17.94 0.03
N ILE A 334 7.96 -16.77 0.62
CA ILE A 334 7.60 -15.56 -0.13
C ILE A 334 8.78 -15.10 -1.00
N LEU A 335 9.99 -15.04 -0.44
CA LEU A 335 11.18 -14.62 -1.18
C LEU A 335 11.47 -15.56 -2.36
N LEU A 336 11.31 -16.87 -2.17
CA LEU A 336 11.46 -17.84 -3.27
C LEU A 336 10.37 -17.65 -4.32
N GLY A 337 9.11 -17.42 -3.92
CA GLY A 337 8.00 -17.22 -4.86
C GLY A 337 8.07 -15.93 -5.67
N VAL A 338 8.73 -14.90 -5.15
CA VAL A 338 8.91 -13.62 -5.85
C VAL A 338 10.11 -13.66 -6.81
N ASN A 339 11.18 -14.40 -6.47
CA ASN A 339 12.44 -14.37 -7.22
C ASN A 339 12.63 -15.55 -8.19
N PHE A 340 11.85 -16.63 -8.06
CA PHE A 340 11.96 -17.83 -8.89
C PHE A 340 10.60 -18.20 -9.47
N ASP A 341 10.60 -18.73 -10.68
CA ASP A 341 9.38 -19.27 -11.28
C ASP A 341 9.10 -20.70 -10.78
N LEU A 342 8.20 -20.81 -9.82
CA LEU A 342 7.85 -22.07 -9.16
C LEU A 342 6.84 -22.93 -9.96
N ARG A 343 6.49 -22.58 -11.21
CA ARG A 343 5.58 -23.36 -12.06
C ARG A 343 6.30 -24.58 -12.62
N ILE A 344 5.87 -25.77 -12.24
CA ILE A 344 6.45 -27.04 -12.65
C ILE A 344 5.83 -27.63 -13.92
N THR A 345 4.85 -26.93 -14.53
CA THR A 345 4.15 -27.40 -15.75
C THR A 345 4.80 -26.92 -17.05
N ARG A 346 5.98 -26.29 -16.97
CA ARG A 346 6.75 -25.80 -18.13
C ARG A 346 7.49 -26.95 -18.82
N ASP A 347 7.72 -26.84 -20.12
CA ASP A 347 8.43 -27.83 -20.92
C ASP A 347 9.91 -27.99 -20.52
N SER A 348 10.54 -26.92 -20.04
CA SER A 348 11.91 -26.94 -19.48
C SER A 348 11.97 -26.16 -18.17
N ILE A 349 12.54 -26.78 -17.13
CA ILE A 349 12.70 -26.17 -15.81
C ILE A 349 14.19 -26.09 -15.50
N PRO A 350 14.76 -24.87 -15.33
CA PRO A 350 16.13 -24.70 -14.87
C PRO A 350 16.35 -25.37 -13.51
N PHE A 351 17.58 -25.85 -13.28
CA PHE A 351 17.93 -26.54 -12.02
C PHE A 351 17.69 -25.63 -10.80
N GLU A 352 17.96 -24.34 -10.91
CA GLU A 352 17.74 -23.35 -9.83
C GLU A 352 16.26 -23.23 -9.45
N ASP A 353 15.34 -23.21 -10.42
CA ASP A 353 13.90 -23.16 -10.17
C ASP A 353 13.39 -24.47 -9.52
N TRP A 354 13.96 -25.61 -9.89
CA TRP A 354 13.66 -26.89 -9.25
C TRP A 354 14.07 -26.90 -7.78
N VAL A 355 15.28 -26.42 -7.47
CA VAL A 355 15.77 -26.29 -6.09
C VAL A 355 14.90 -25.29 -5.31
N ALA A 356 14.58 -24.14 -5.91
CA ALA A 356 13.71 -23.14 -5.32
C ALA A 356 12.32 -23.71 -5.01
N TYR A 357 11.73 -24.46 -5.94
CA TYR A 357 10.44 -25.12 -5.75
C TYR A 357 10.47 -26.10 -4.56
N VAL A 358 11.46 -26.98 -4.48
CA VAL A 358 11.57 -27.94 -3.37
C VAL A 358 11.72 -27.22 -2.02
N LEU A 359 12.57 -26.19 -1.97
CA LEU A 359 12.76 -25.39 -0.76
C LEU A 359 11.49 -24.61 -0.38
N ALA A 360 10.78 -24.06 -1.37
CA ALA A 360 9.51 -23.37 -1.14
C ALA A 360 8.44 -24.33 -0.60
N GLN A 361 8.38 -25.57 -1.11
CA GLN A 361 7.45 -26.59 -0.61
C GLN A 361 7.76 -27.00 0.85
N ILE A 362 9.03 -27.18 1.19
CA ILE A 362 9.45 -27.48 2.58
C ILE A 362 9.06 -26.29 3.48
N ALA A 363 9.38 -25.08 3.07
CA ALA A 363 9.07 -23.87 3.82
C ALA A 363 7.55 -23.68 3.98
N TYR A 364 6.77 -23.93 2.94
CA TYR A 364 5.30 -23.87 2.96
C TYR A 364 4.72 -24.83 4.01
N HIS A 365 5.12 -26.11 3.98
CA HIS A 365 4.59 -27.09 4.92
C HIS A 365 5.00 -26.76 6.37
N PHE A 366 6.24 -26.30 6.57
CA PHE A 366 6.69 -25.92 7.89
C PHE A 366 5.95 -24.68 8.41
N ALA A 367 5.73 -23.67 7.60
CA ALA A 367 4.94 -22.49 7.93
C ALA A 367 3.46 -22.85 8.22
N PHE A 368 2.87 -23.72 7.40
CA PHE A 368 1.50 -24.19 7.56
C PHE A 368 1.30 -24.93 8.90
N PHE A 369 2.15 -25.89 9.20
CA PHE A 369 2.06 -26.60 10.48
C PHE A 369 2.40 -25.70 11.67
N GLY A 370 3.30 -24.73 11.51
CA GLY A 370 3.59 -23.72 12.52
C GLY A 370 2.39 -22.80 12.80
N LEU A 371 1.63 -22.44 11.75
CA LEU A 371 0.38 -21.69 11.89
C LEU A 371 -0.69 -22.51 12.61
N LEU A 372 -0.88 -23.78 12.24
CA LEU A 372 -1.81 -24.67 12.93
C LEU A 372 -1.44 -24.86 14.41
N TYR A 373 -0.15 -25.02 14.70
CA TYR A 373 0.35 -25.07 16.08
C TYR A 373 0.06 -23.77 16.82
N SER A 374 0.25 -22.62 16.19
CA SER A 374 -0.09 -21.31 16.76
C SER A 374 -1.57 -21.17 17.06
N CYS A 375 -2.44 -21.59 16.13
CA CYS A 375 -3.89 -21.65 16.36
C CYS A 375 -4.26 -22.56 17.54
N TRP A 376 -3.62 -23.75 17.63
CA TRP A 376 -3.86 -24.67 18.74
C TRP A 376 -3.45 -24.08 20.10
N VAL A 377 -2.29 -23.41 20.18
CA VAL A 377 -1.83 -22.69 21.38
C VAL A 377 -2.84 -21.64 21.80
N LEU A 378 -3.29 -20.80 20.86
CA LEU A 378 -4.27 -19.73 21.14
C LEU A 378 -5.66 -20.28 21.47
N PHE A 379 -6.05 -21.42 20.91
CA PHE A 379 -7.28 -22.12 21.27
C PHE A 379 -7.23 -22.64 22.70
N ARG A 380 -6.13 -23.34 23.07
CA ARG A 380 -5.91 -23.87 24.42
C ARG A 380 -5.87 -22.78 25.50
N THR A 381 -5.36 -21.61 25.16
CA THR A 381 -5.24 -20.46 26.08
C THR A 381 -6.49 -19.57 26.08
N ASN A 382 -7.59 -20.00 25.45
CA ASN A 382 -8.85 -19.25 25.34
C ASN A 382 -8.74 -17.85 24.68
N ILE A 383 -7.72 -17.64 23.86
CA ILE A 383 -7.55 -16.39 23.09
C ILE A 383 -8.28 -16.48 21.74
N LEU A 384 -8.15 -17.60 21.03
CA LEU A 384 -8.70 -17.76 19.68
C LEU A 384 -10.23 -17.75 19.66
N GLY A 385 -10.88 -18.36 20.66
CA GLY A 385 -12.34 -18.43 20.71
C GLY A 385 -13.04 -17.07 20.70
N PRO A 386 -12.70 -16.13 21.60
CA PRO A 386 -13.19 -14.76 21.56
C PRO A 386 -12.89 -14.05 20.23
N VAL A 387 -11.68 -14.19 19.69
CA VAL A 387 -11.28 -13.55 18.41
C VAL A 387 -12.18 -14.03 17.27
N VAL A 388 -12.38 -15.35 17.13
CA VAL A 388 -13.25 -15.92 16.09
C VAL A 388 -14.70 -15.43 16.26
N ARG A 389 -15.19 -15.36 17.50
CA ARG A 389 -16.55 -14.88 17.79
C ARG A 389 -16.73 -13.41 17.42
N GLU A 390 -15.78 -12.54 17.78
CA GLU A 390 -15.84 -11.12 17.41
C GLU A 390 -15.70 -10.93 15.90
N THR A 391 -14.80 -11.67 15.24
CA THR A 391 -14.69 -11.67 13.77
C THR A 391 -16.01 -12.08 13.12
N ALA A 392 -16.64 -13.15 13.60
CA ALA A 392 -17.94 -13.60 13.09
C ALA A 392 -19.03 -12.55 13.26
N LYS A 393 -19.08 -11.86 14.42
CA LYS A 393 -20.04 -10.77 14.66
C LYS A 393 -19.83 -9.61 13.69
N VAL A 394 -18.58 -9.13 13.54
CA VAL A 394 -18.26 -8.02 12.63
C VAL A 394 -18.59 -8.40 11.18
N THR A 395 -18.20 -9.61 10.74
CA THR A 395 -18.50 -10.09 9.40
C THR A 395 -20.00 -10.19 9.17
N SER A 396 -20.76 -10.76 10.12
CA SER A 396 -22.22 -10.84 10.02
C SER A 396 -22.87 -9.45 9.98
N MET A 397 -22.37 -8.50 10.75
CA MET A 397 -22.83 -7.11 10.72
C MET A 397 -22.62 -6.50 9.33
N VAL A 398 -21.42 -6.63 8.74
CA VAL A 398 -21.12 -6.09 7.41
C VAL A 398 -22.04 -6.70 6.34
N PHE A 399 -22.24 -8.02 6.34
CA PHE A 399 -23.16 -8.67 5.39
C PHE A 399 -24.61 -8.24 5.60
N THR A 400 -25.05 -8.04 6.85
CA THR A 400 -26.40 -7.56 7.15
C THR A 400 -26.62 -6.14 6.62
N ILE A 401 -25.63 -5.25 6.82
CA ILE A 401 -25.64 -3.89 6.26
C ILE A 401 -25.69 -3.94 4.72
N LEU A 402 -24.87 -4.79 4.11
CA LEU A 402 -24.84 -4.97 2.65
C LEU A 402 -26.20 -5.42 2.11
N ILE A 403 -26.83 -6.42 2.70
CA ILE A 403 -28.16 -6.89 2.30
C ILE A 403 -29.19 -5.78 2.49
N GLY A 404 -29.18 -5.11 3.64
CA GLY A 404 -30.10 -3.98 3.93
C GLY A 404 -29.92 -2.84 2.94
N SER A 405 -28.67 -2.48 2.58
CA SER A 405 -28.38 -1.44 1.61
C SER A 405 -28.88 -1.78 0.20
N GLN A 406 -28.73 -3.04 -0.23
CA GLN A 406 -29.26 -3.49 -1.52
C GLN A 406 -30.80 -3.41 -1.58
N LEU A 407 -31.49 -3.78 -0.48
CA LEU A 407 -32.95 -3.64 -0.39
C LEU A 407 -33.37 -2.16 -0.44
N LEU A 408 -32.68 -1.29 0.28
CA LEU A 408 -32.95 0.16 0.24
C LEU A 408 -32.72 0.74 -1.15
N ASN A 409 -31.60 0.40 -1.80
CA ASN A 409 -31.31 0.83 -3.16
C ASN A 409 -32.37 0.35 -4.16
N LEU A 410 -32.81 -0.93 -4.04
CA LEU A 410 -33.88 -1.46 -4.88
C LEU A 410 -35.17 -0.65 -4.74
N VAL A 411 -35.57 -0.34 -3.51
CA VAL A 411 -36.75 0.51 -3.24
C VAL A 411 -36.55 1.91 -3.82
N LEU A 412 -35.41 2.53 -3.58
CA LEU A 412 -35.11 3.87 -4.07
C LEU A 412 -35.18 3.95 -5.59
N ILE A 413 -34.58 2.98 -6.30
CA ILE A 413 -34.63 2.87 -7.77
C ILE A 413 -36.05 2.65 -8.24
N SER A 414 -36.80 1.73 -7.60
CA SER A 414 -38.19 1.40 -7.98
C SER A 414 -39.14 2.60 -7.89
N PHE A 415 -38.89 3.52 -6.95
CA PHE A 415 -39.67 4.76 -6.80
C PHE A 415 -39.06 5.95 -7.55
N GLY A 416 -37.99 5.75 -8.34
CA GLY A 416 -37.32 6.81 -9.09
C GLY A 416 -36.56 7.82 -8.20
N GLY A 417 -36.32 7.48 -6.92
CA GLY A 417 -35.64 8.37 -5.98
C GLY A 417 -34.23 8.72 -6.41
N GLU A 418 -33.51 7.78 -7.03
CA GLU A 418 -32.21 8.02 -7.63
C GLU A 418 -32.24 9.15 -8.66
N HIS A 419 -33.25 9.15 -9.55
CA HIS A 419 -33.43 10.17 -10.56
C HIS A 419 -33.63 11.58 -9.94
N TYR A 420 -34.43 11.69 -8.89
CA TYR A 420 -34.64 12.97 -8.20
C TYR A 420 -33.35 13.50 -7.54
N ILE A 421 -32.58 12.62 -6.89
CA ILE A 421 -31.30 13.00 -6.28
C ILE A 421 -30.30 13.43 -7.35
N GLN A 422 -30.19 12.68 -8.43
CA GLN A 422 -29.30 13.02 -9.54
C GLN A 422 -29.74 14.33 -10.22
N GLN A 423 -31.04 14.54 -10.43
CA GLN A 423 -31.59 15.79 -11.01
C GLN A 423 -31.29 16.97 -10.08
N PHE A 424 -31.45 16.83 -8.79
CA PHE A 424 -31.07 17.85 -7.79
C PHE A 424 -29.58 18.16 -7.86
N LEU A 425 -28.71 17.15 -7.87
CA LEU A 425 -27.26 17.36 -7.95
C LEU A 425 -26.86 18.00 -9.29
N ARG A 426 -27.48 17.60 -10.40
CA ARG A 426 -27.23 18.18 -11.73
C ARG A 426 -27.85 19.57 -11.92
N SER A 427 -28.70 20.04 -11.00
CA SER A 427 -29.22 21.42 -11.04
C SER A 427 -28.17 22.47 -10.69
N PHE A 428 -27.02 22.05 -10.17
CA PHE A 428 -25.88 22.93 -10.00
C PHE A 428 -25.04 22.91 -11.29
N ASP A 429 -24.86 24.04 -11.90
CA ASP A 429 -24.17 24.20 -13.20
C ASP A 429 -22.65 23.94 -13.13
N ASN A 430 -22.10 23.75 -11.94
CA ASN A 430 -20.67 23.61 -11.71
C ASN A 430 -20.36 22.29 -10.98
N GLU A 431 -19.57 21.42 -11.63
CA GLU A 431 -19.15 20.12 -11.10
C GLU A 431 -18.44 20.24 -9.74
N THR A 432 -17.61 21.26 -9.56
CA THR A 432 -16.93 21.56 -8.30
C THR A 432 -17.92 21.80 -7.16
N ILE A 433 -19.00 22.54 -7.44
CA ILE A 433 -20.05 22.81 -6.45
C ILE A 433 -20.78 21.51 -6.10
N VAL A 434 -21.12 20.70 -7.11
CA VAL A 434 -21.74 19.38 -6.89
C VAL A 434 -20.89 18.52 -5.98
N PHE A 435 -19.60 18.43 -6.27
CA PHE A 435 -18.67 17.64 -5.47
C PHE A 435 -18.58 18.17 -4.02
N LEU A 436 -18.46 19.48 -3.82
CA LEU A 436 -18.43 20.09 -2.48
C LEU A 436 -19.74 19.86 -1.71
N VAL A 437 -20.89 19.94 -2.37
CA VAL A 437 -22.20 19.63 -1.76
C VAL A 437 -22.25 18.17 -1.33
N VAL A 438 -21.81 17.24 -2.18
CA VAL A 438 -21.74 15.81 -1.82
C VAL A 438 -20.78 15.59 -0.67
N MET A 439 -19.60 16.20 -0.68
CA MET A 439 -18.63 16.11 0.42
C MET A 439 -19.20 16.62 1.74
N LEU A 440 -19.95 17.71 1.71
CA LEU A 440 -20.63 18.25 2.90
C LEU A 440 -21.73 17.30 3.40
N ILE A 441 -22.52 16.73 2.49
CA ILE A 441 -23.56 15.74 2.85
C ILE A 441 -22.92 14.51 3.51
N LEU A 442 -21.86 13.96 2.89
CA LEU A 442 -21.12 12.81 3.45
C LEU A 442 -20.51 13.12 4.81
N PHE A 443 -19.96 14.32 4.99
CA PHE A 443 -19.43 14.79 6.26
C PHE A 443 -20.51 14.82 7.35
N VAL A 444 -21.67 15.41 7.04
CA VAL A 444 -22.81 15.50 7.99
C VAL A 444 -23.39 14.11 8.28
N LEU A 445 -23.56 13.26 7.27
CA LEU A 445 -24.01 11.89 7.47
C LEU A 445 -23.07 11.08 8.33
N GLY A 446 -21.76 11.32 8.22
CA GLY A 446 -20.75 10.66 9.03
C GLY A 446 -20.86 10.88 10.55
N PHE A 447 -21.64 11.87 11.01
CA PHE A 447 -21.98 12.03 12.43
C PHE A 447 -23.03 11.01 12.91
N VAL A 448 -23.81 10.42 12.00
CA VAL A 448 -24.96 9.56 12.32
C VAL A 448 -24.77 8.14 11.79
N LEU A 449 -24.20 8.01 10.60
CA LEU A 449 -23.96 6.75 9.91
C LEU A 449 -22.51 6.32 10.04
N ASP A 450 -22.27 5.01 10.09
CA ASP A 450 -20.93 4.46 9.93
C ASP A 450 -20.44 4.60 8.48
N PHE A 451 -19.11 4.60 8.30
CA PHE A 451 -18.51 4.70 6.97
C PHE A 451 -18.94 3.56 6.03
N LEU A 452 -19.13 2.33 6.56
CA LEU A 452 -19.63 1.20 5.76
C LEU A 452 -21.04 1.46 5.23
N GLU A 453 -21.92 2.00 6.05
CA GLU A 453 -23.28 2.37 5.65
C GLU A 453 -23.26 3.44 4.55
N ILE A 454 -22.42 4.45 4.72
CA ILE A 454 -22.25 5.51 3.71
C ILE A 454 -21.74 4.94 2.40
N ILE A 455 -20.72 4.07 2.43
CA ILE A 455 -20.15 3.45 1.22
C ILE A 455 -21.18 2.58 0.49
N TYR A 456 -21.98 1.81 1.22
CA TYR A 456 -22.92 0.88 0.59
C TYR A 456 -24.28 1.48 0.23
N ILE A 457 -24.68 2.60 0.86
CA ILE A 457 -25.98 3.24 0.62
C ILE A 457 -25.80 4.53 -0.19
N VAL A 458 -25.00 5.46 0.29
CA VAL A 458 -24.96 6.83 -0.26
C VAL A 458 -24.08 6.91 -1.51
N VAL A 459 -22.88 6.32 -1.49
CA VAL A 459 -21.96 6.38 -2.61
C VAL A 459 -22.53 5.79 -3.90
N PRO A 460 -23.27 4.66 -3.93
CA PRO A 460 -23.94 4.21 -5.16
C PRO A 460 -24.95 5.19 -5.74
N ILE A 461 -25.62 5.96 -4.89
CA ILE A 461 -26.62 6.95 -5.33
C ILE A 461 -25.98 8.19 -5.95
N VAL A 462 -24.95 8.75 -5.30
CA VAL A 462 -24.27 9.97 -5.76
C VAL A 462 -23.15 9.69 -6.76
N GLY A 463 -22.63 8.47 -6.78
CA GLY A 463 -21.49 8.04 -7.60
C GLY A 463 -21.64 8.32 -9.10
N PRO A 464 -22.78 8.01 -9.74
CA PRO A 464 -22.98 8.32 -11.16
C PRO A 464 -22.82 9.80 -11.52
N VAL A 465 -23.06 10.70 -10.57
CA VAL A 465 -22.89 12.14 -10.78
C VAL A 465 -21.45 12.57 -10.55
N ILE A 466 -20.84 12.19 -9.43
CA ILE A 466 -19.49 12.67 -9.04
C ILE A 466 -18.36 12.00 -9.84
N TYR A 467 -18.56 10.76 -10.30
CA TYR A 467 -17.59 10.04 -11.14
C TYR A 467 -17.87 10.18 -12.64
N GLY A 468 -19.00 10.78 -13.01
CA GLY A 468 -19.36 11.04 -14.40
C GLY A 468 -18.85 12.38 -14.95
N GLY A 469 -18.17 13.15 -14.11
CA GLY A 469 -17.62 14.46 -14.46
C GLY A 469 -16.17 14.42 -14.98
N THR A 470 -15.52 15.59 -14.98
CA THR A 470 -14.15 15.80 -15.44
C THR A 470 -13.10 15.61 -14.35
N LEU A 471 -13.53 15.49 -13.07
CA LEU A 471 -12.62 15.29 -11.94
C LEU A 471 -11.99 13.91 -11.98
N ASP A 472 -10.70 13.83 -11.63
CA ASP A 472 -9.97 12.57 -11.58
C ASP A 472 -10.63 11.58 -10.59
N PRO A 473 -11.00 10.35 -11.02
CA PRO A 473 -11.72 9.40 -10.17
C PRO A 473 -10.91 8.89 -8.97
N ALA A 474 -9.57 8.80 -9.06
CA ALA A 474 -8.72 8.41 -7.96
C ALA A 474 -8.71 9.51 -6.89
N TRP A 475 -8.54 10.76 -7.33
CA TRP A 475 -8.59 11.92 -6.44
C TRP A 475 -9.97 12.05 -5.76
N VAL A 476 -11.08 11.92 -6.49
CA VAL A 476 -12.46 11.93 -5.93
C VAL A 476 -12.60 10.86 -4.86
N THR A 477 -12.14 9.63 -5.14
CA THR A 477 -12.24 8.50 -4.21
C THR A 477 -11.43 8.75 -2.93
N ILE A 478 -10.21 9.26 -3.04
CA ILE A 478 -9.36 9.57 -1.87
C ILE A 478 -9.93 10.72 -1.06
N MET A 479 -10.46 11.75 -1.70
CA MET A 479 -11.14 12.85 -1.00
C MET A 479 -12.34 12.34 -0.19
N ILE A 480 -13.17 11.47 -0.77
CA ILE A 480 -14.28 10.82 -0.06
C ILE A 480 -13.76 9.96 1.09
N ALA A 481 -12.73 9.15 0.88
CA ALA A 481 -12.17 8.28 1.92
C ALA A 481 -11.66 9.08 3.12
N ILE A 482 -10.94 10.18 2.89
CA ILE A 482 -10.45 11.07 3.97
C ILE A 482 -11.61 11.78 4.66
N ASN A 483 -12.64 12.18 3.91
CA ASN A 483 -13.84 12.77 4.49
C ASN A 483 -14.57 11.77 5.41
N LEU A 484 -14.75 10.53 4.97
CA LEU A 484 -15.33 9.46 5.79
C LEU A 484 -14.47 9.11 7.01
N GLN A 485 -13.14 9.26 6.91
CA GLN A 485 -12.26 9.08 8.05
C GLN A 485 -12.57 10.07 9.19
N THR A 486 -13.11 11.26 8.90
CA THR A 486 -13.51 12.21 9.93
C THR A 486 -14.62 11.66 10.82
N SER A 487 -15.53 10.84 10.27
CA SER A 487 -16.61 10.21 11.02
C SER A 487 -16.11 9.25 12.10
N PHE A 488 -14.96 8.59 11.88
CA PHE A 488 -14.32 7.75 12.91
C PHE A 488 -13.88 8.50 14.16
N LEU A 489 -13.53 9.76 14.01
CA LEU A 489 -13.03 10.61 15.09
C LEU A 489 -14.10 11.52 15.66
N THR A 490 -15.26 11.64 15.02
CA THR A 490 -16.23 12.67 15.38
C THR A 490 -17.32 12.11 16.31
N PRO A 491 -17.58 12.76 17.48
CA PRO A 491 -18.70 12.42 18.33
C PRO A 491 -20.04 12.62 17.60
N PRO A 492 -21.11 11.83 17.90
CA PRO A 492 -21.20 10.84 18.98
C PRO A 492 -20.79 9.42 18.60
N PHE A 493 -20.72 9.07 17.30
CA PHE A 493 -20.57 7.68 16.83
C PHE A 493 -19.13 7.29 16.43
N GLY A 494 -18.13 8.15 16.66
CA GLY A 494 -16.74 7.84 16.28
C GLY A 494 -16.24 6.51 16.86
N PHE A 495 -16.11 5.48 16.03
CA PHE A 495 -15.66 4.13 16.44
C PHE A 495 -14.32 4.15 17.17
N ALA A 496 -13.36 4.96 16.72
CA ALA A 496 -12.07 5.11 17.39
C ALA A 496 -12.23 5.60 18.84
N LEU A 497 -13.24 6.42 19.11
CA LEU A 497 -13.50 6.95 20.44
C LEU A 497 -14.05 5.89 21.39
N PHE A 498 -14.84 4.93 20.89
CA PHE A 498 -15.31 3.79 21.68
C PHE A 498 -14.16 2.88 22.07
N TYR A 499 -13.27 2.55 21.14
CA TYR A 499 -12.07 1.75 21.43
C TYR A 499 -11.17 2.46 22.44
N LEU A 500 -10.93 3.76 22.23
CA LEU A 500 -10.14 4.56 23.17
C LEU A 500 -10.80 4.59 24.57
N ARG A 501 -12.11 4.73 24.63
CA ARG A 501 -12.86 4.69 25.90
C ARG A 501 -12.72 3.34 26.62
N GLY A 502 -12.70 2.24 25.87
CA GLY A 502 -12.56 0.88 26.39
C GLY A 502 -11.21 0.61 27.07
N VAL A 503 -10.14 1.29 26.64
CA VAL A 503 -8.77 1.11 27.17
C VAL A 503 -8.28 2.28 28.03
N ALA A 504 -8.99 3.41 28.02
CA ALA A 504 -8.61 4.60 28.78
C ALA A 504 -8.79 4.36 30.29
N PRO A 505 -7.90 4.93 31.14
CA PRO A 505 -8.06 4.93 32.59
C PRO A 505 -9.41 5.52 33.00
N LYS A 506 -9.92 5.09 34.18
CA LYS A 506 -11.25 5.51 34.69
C LYS A 506 -11.37 7.02 34.90
N GLU A 507 -10.27 7.69 35.15
CA GLU A 507 -10.15 9.15 35.36
C GLU A 507 -10.39 9.92 34.04
N VAL A 508 -10.19 9.30 32.90
CA VAL A 508 -10.43 9.89 31.56
C VAL A 508 -11.91 9.76 31.23
N THR A 509 -12.63 10.85 31.30
CA THR A 509 -14.04 10.90 30.95
C THR A 509 -14.26 10.98 29.44
N THR A 510 -15.44 10.62 28.95
CA THR A 510 -15.84 10.78 27.54
C THR A 510 -15.69 12.23 27.07
N GLY A 511 -15.99 13.22 27.96
CA GLY A 511 -15.81 14.64 27.66
C GLY A 511 -14.33 15.04 27.46
N HIS A 512 -13.39 14.39 28.17
CA HIS A 512 -11.96 14.58 27.93
C HIS A 512 -11.54 14.07 26.56
N ILE A 513 -12.04 12.88 26.18
CA ILE A 513 -11.76 12.27 24.86
C ILE A 513 -12.30 13.17 23.75
N TYR A 514 -13.53 13.64 23.86
CA TYR A 514 -14.16 14.52 22.86
C TYR A 514 -13.41 15.84 22.67
N ARG A 515 -13.00 16.48 23.77
CA ARG A 515 -12.17 17.71 23.70
C ARG A 515 -10.79 17.45 23.10
N GLY A 516 -10.20 16.29 23.40
CA GLY A 516 -8.89 15.91 22.89
C GLY A 516 -8.88 15.62 21.40
N VAL A 517 -9.99 15.13 20.84
CA VAL A 517 -10.07 14.74 19.41
C VAL A 517 -10.40 15.91 18.49
N MET A 518 -11.07 16.96 18.98
CA MET A 518 -11.50 18.10 18.14
C MET A 518 -10.37 18.74 17.31
N PRO A 519 -9.14 18.94 17.83
CA PRO A 519 -8.04 19.46 17.03
C PRO A 519 -7.67 18.53 15.86
N PHE A 520 -7.74 17.21 16.04
CA PHE A 520 -7.44 16.24 14.99
C PHE A 520 -8.51 16.24 13.90
N VAL A 521 -9.78 16.43 14.25
CA VAL A 521 -10.85 16.66 13.28
C VAL A 521 -10.58 17.94 12.46
N GLY A 522 -10.16 19.02 13.14
CA GLY A 522 -9.75 20.26 12.47
C GLY A 522 -8.57 20.06 11.51
N ILE A 523 -7.58 19.24 11.89
CA ILE A 523 -6.44 18.89 11.03
C ILE A 523 -6.90 18.08 9.80
N GLN A 524 -7.87 17.17 9.95
CA GLN A 524 -8.42 16.43 8.80
C GLN A 524 -9.13 17.36 7.81
N VAL A 525 -9.94 18.29 8.32
CA VAL A 525 -10.59 19.29 7.45
C VAL A 525 -9.54 20.16 6.75
N LEU A 526 -8.48 20.56 7.46
CA LEU A 526 -7.33 21.25 6.85
C LEU A 526 -6.64 20.36 5.79
N GLY A 527 -6.44 19.07 6.08
CA GLY A 527 -5.88 18.10 5.14
C GLY A 527 -6.71 17.98 3.89
N LEU A 528 -8.04 17.88 4.00
CA LEU A 528 -8.95 17.88 2.86
C LEU A 528 -8.83 19.17 2.04
N ALA A 529 -8.75 20.33 2.68
CA ALA A 529 -8.55 21.60 1.99
C ALA A 529 -7.21 21.64 1.24
N LEU A 530 -6.13 21.16 1.86
CA LEU A 530 -4.81 21.10 1.22
C LEU A 530 -4.79 20.14 0.02
N LEU A 531 -5.41 18.97 0.12
CA LEU A 531 -5.53 18.03 -1.00
C LEU A 531 -6.42 18.57 -2.13
N TRP A 532 -7.36 19.46 -1.81
CA TRP A 532 -8.14 20.18 -2.80
C TRP A 532 -7.25 21.13 -3.62
N PHE A 533 -6.39 21.93 -2.96
CA PHE A 533 -5.50 22.87 -3.65
C PHE A 533 -4.29 22.20 -4.30
N PHE A 534 -3.88 21.03 -3.82
CA PHE A 534 -2.72 20.26 -4.28
C PHE A 534 -3.11 18.83 -4.66
N PRO A 535 -3.92 18.61 -5.71
CA PRO A 535 -4.39 17.28 -6.12
C PRO A 535 -3.23 16.33 -6.47
N GLY A 536 -2.08 16.86 -6.92
CA GLY A 536 -0.88 16.08 -7.22
C GLY A 536 -0.38 15.22 -6.06
N ILE A 537 -0.69 15.55 -4.80
CA ILE A 537 -0.35 14.70 -3.65
C ILE A 537 -1.02 13.32 -3.76
N VAL A 538 -2.18 13.25 -4.42
CA VAL A 538 -2.93 12.00 -4.61
C VAL A 538 -2.44 11.25 -5.85
N THR A 539 -2.17 11.96 -6.95
CA THR A 539 -1.93 11.35 -8.28
C THR A 539 -0.46 11.03 -8.57
N ILE A 540 0.50 11.75 -7.98
CA ILE A 540 1.94 11.56 -8.24
C ILE A 540 2.39 10.10 -8.07
N LEU A 541 1.99 9.42 -7.00
CA LEU A 541 2.51 8.07 -6.74
C LEU A 541 1.92 7.02 -7.71
N PRO A 542 0.61 7.00 -7.99
CA PRO A 542 0.07 6.16 -9.07
C PRO A 542 0.73 6.41 -10.42
N ASP A 543 0.92 7.68 -10.80
CA ASP A 543 1.53 8.06 -12.08
C ASP A 543 2.98 7.59 -12.19
N LEU A 544 3.76 7.69 -11.09
CA LEU A 544 5.15 7.21 -11.04
C LEU A 544 5.30 5.69 -11.11
N ILE A 545 4.30 4.94 -10.69
CA ILE A 545 4.37 3.47 -10.66
C ILE A 545 3.81 2.87 -11.97
N GLN A 546 2.92 3.58 -12.66
CA GLN A 546 2.31 3.13 -13.92
C GLN A 546 3.15 3.50 -15.16
N ASN A 547 4.04 4.49 -15.06
CA ASN A 547 5.05 4.82 -16.06
C ASN A 547 6.38 4.10 -15.76
#